data_9217f75b74ec1ef7e8d927c30235b995
#
_entry.id   9217f75b74ec1ef7e8d927c30235b995
#
_cell.length_a   1.000
_cell.length_b   1.000
_cell.length_c   1.000
_cell.angle_alpha   90.00
_cell.angle_beta   90.00
_cell.angle_gamma   90.00
#
_symmetry.space_group_name_H-M   'P 1'
#
loop_
_entity.id
_entity.type
_entity.pdbx_description
1 polymer ?
#
loop_
_entity_poly.entity_id
_entity_poly.type
_entity_poly.pdbx_seq_one_letter_code
_entity_poly.pdbx_strand_id
1 'polypeptide(L)'
;MKKIFFAIFPSILVTAFAWTISNILIKPEEAKNIISVNPVPMKKEKAQEPPIQNISQEFSLGEKQAKKCKACHSLKKDKKIKIGPPLWSIVGAKKARTTNFKYSEKLQNLDGIWNEEELSKFIKAPNQYIPKTKMLFKGIKNDEDRKNLIIFLKTLTDESNKN
;
A
#
# COMPACT_ATOMS: atom_id res chain seq x y z
N MET A 1 -48.62 0.04 -53.20
CA MET A 1 -48.74 0.94 -52.04
C MET A 1 -48.86 0.23 -50.70
N LYS A 2 -48.36 -1.02 -50.56
CA LYS A 2 -48.42 -1.77 -49.25
C LYS A 2 -47.06 -1.95 -48.50
N LYS A 3 -45.96 -1.42 -49.04
CA LYS A 3 -44.61 -1.63 -48.46
C LYS A 3 -44.10 -0.49 -47.57
N ILE A 4 -44.76 0.64 -47.51
CA ILE A 4 -44.31 1.83 -46.75
C ILE A 4 -44.81 1.80 -45.29
N PHE A 5 -45.90 1.10 -44.99
CA PHE A 5 -46.46 1.06 -43.65
C PHE A 5 -45.67 0.19 -42.65
N PHE A 6 -44.85 -0.74 -43.12
CA PHE A 6 -44.09 -1.64 -42.23
C PHE A 6 -42.79 -1.04 -41.68
N ALA A 7 -42.28 0.03 -42.28
CA ALA A 7 -41.01 0.64 -41.84
C ALA A 7 -41.15 1.69 -40.72
N ILE A 8 -42.35 2.22 -40.53
CA ILE A 8 -42.61 3.31 -39.57
C ILE A 8 -42.96 2.77 -38.17
N PHE A 9 -43.59 1.61 -38.08
CA PHE A 9 -44.07 1.02 -36.83
C PHE A 9 -42.93 0.62 -35.85
N PRO A 10 -41.84 -0.01 -36.28
CA PRO A 10 -40.75 -0.39 -35.34
C PRO A 10 -39.99 0.83 -34.78
N SER A 11 -39.92 1.92 -35.56
CA SER A 11 -39.21 3.13 -35.12
C SER A 11 -39.96 3.86 -33.99
N ILE A 12 -41.28 3.90 -34.03
CA ILE A 12 -42.08 4.54 -32.96
C ILE A 12 -42.06 3.73 -31.68
N LEU A 13 -42.03 2.38 -31.75
CA LEU A 13 -41.91 1.50 -30.59
C LEU A 13 -40.56 1.63 -29.86
N VAL A 14 -39.47 1.76 -30.63
CA VAL A 14 -38.14 1.93 -30.03
C VAL A 14 -38.01 3.28 -29.34
N THR A 15 -38.53 4.35 -29.91
CA THR A 15 -38.48 5.69 -29.29
C THR A 15 -39.37 5.80 -28.06
N ALA A 16 -40.57 5.18 -28.07
CA ALA A 16 -41.44 5.14 -26.90
C ALA A 16 -40.83 4.33 -25.75
N PHE A 17 -40.14 3.23 -26.07
CA PHE A 17 -39.47 2.41 -25.06
C PHE A 17 -38.26 3.13 -24.44
N ALA A 18 -37.48 3.85 -25.24
CA ALA A 18 -36.38 4.67 -24.75
C ALA A 18 -36.85 5.81 -23.83
N TRP A 19 -38.00 6.43 -24.17
CA TRP A 19 -38.58 7.51 -23.37
C TRP A 19 -39.08 7.01 -22.00
N THR A 20 -39.69 5.81 -21.93
CA THR A 20 -40.19 5.23 -20.69
C THR A 20 -39.04 4.79 -19.76
N ILE A 21 -37.95 4.24 -20.30
CA ILE A 21 -36.75 3.88 -19.50
C ILE A 21 -36.08 5.12 -18.93
N SER A 22 -35.95 6.19 -19.70
CA SER A 22 -35.40 7.45 -19.25
C SER A 22 -36.18 8.06 -18.07
N ASN A 23 -37.51 8.00 -18.12
CA ASN A 23 -38.36 8.53 -17.06
C ASN A 23 -38.43 7.64 -15.79
N ILE A 24 -38.07 6.35 -15.90
CA ILE A 24 -38.05 5.44 -14.74
C ILE A 24 -36.73 5.51 -14.02
N LEU A 25 -35.60 5.73 -14.74
CA LEU A 25 -34.26 5.72 -14.17
C LEU A 25 -33.82 7.09 -13.64
N ILE A 26 -34.46 8.18 -14.08
CA ILE A 26 -34.15 9.54 -13.65
C ILE A 26 -35.36 10.14 -12.92
N LYS A 27 -35.75 9.60 -11.78
CA LYS A 27 -36.52 10.38 -10.81
C LYS A 27 -35.51 11.24 -10.05
N PRO A 28 -35.56 12.57 -10.14
CA PRO A 28 -34.90 13.40 -9.17
C PRO A 28 -35.67 13.20 -7.86
N GLU A 29 -35.07 12.47 -6.95
CA GLU A 29 -35.54 12.43 -5.57
C GLU A 29 -35.34 13.83 -5.02
N GLU A 30 -36.45 14.52 -4.77
CA GLU A 30 -36.43 15.83 -4.11
C GLU A 30 -35.70 15.70 -2.78
N ALA A 31 -34.47 16.18 -2.75
CA ALA A 31 -33.71 16.41 -1.53
C ALA A 31 -34.34 17.57 -0.75
N LYS A 32 -35.52 17.34 -0.20
CA LYS A 32 -36.13 18.15 0.88
C LYS A 32 -36.13 17.35 2.14
N ASN A 33 -35.00 17.28 2.76
CA ASN A 33 -34.83 17.29 4.21
C ASN A 33 -33.32 17.42 4.48
N ILE A 34 -32.83 18.62 4.29
CA ILE A 34 -31.54 18.98 4.86
C ILE A 34 -31.81 19.11 6.35
N ILE A 35 -31.50 18.05 7.01
CA ILE A 35 -31.24 17.95 8.42
C ILE A 35 -30.50 19.22 8.82
N SER A 36 -31.13 19.98 9.72
CA SER A 36 -30.45 20.98 10.51
C SER A 36 -29.25 20.31 11.19
N VAL A 37 -28.11 20.35 10.53
CA VAL A 37 -26.84 19.96 11.12
C VAL A 37 -26.48 21.07 12.09
N ASN A 38 -26.87 20.92 13.36
CA ASN A 38 -26.21 21.64 14.41
C ASN A 38 -24.70 21.44 14.20
N PRO A 39 -23.90 22.52 14.16
CA PRO A 39 -22.46 22.37 14.08
C PRO A 39 -22.00 21.64 15.33
N VAL A 40 -21.74 20.34 15.19
CA VAL A 40 -20.94 19.61 16.16
C VAL A 40 -19.62 20.38 16.22
N PRO A 41 -19.23 20.89 17.41
CA PRO A 41 -17.96 21.54 17.52
C PRO A 41 -16.91 20.55 17.05
N MET A 42 -16.32 20.77 15.87
CA MET A 42 -15.13 20.09 15.46
C MET A 42 -14.07 20.41 16.51
N LYS A 43 -13.97 19.53 17.48
CA LYS A 43 -12.80 19.43 18.31
C LYS A 43 -11.67 19.23 17.30
N LYS A 44 -10.92 20.30 17.04
CA LYS A 44 -9.66 20.21 16.33
C LYS A 44 -8.83 19.24 17.14
N GLU A 45 -8.89 17.98 16.75
CA GLU A 45 -7.94 17.00 17.19
C GLU A 45 -6.61 17.51 16.62
N LYS A 46 -5.89 18.24 17.48
CA LYS A 46 -4.51 18.55 17.23
C LYS A 46 -3.87 17.22 16.91
N ALA A 47 -3.44 17.05 15.66
CA ALA A 47 -2.46 16.04 15.34
C ALA A 47 -1.31 16.30 16.33
N GLN A 48 -1.31 15.56 17.42
CA GLN A 48 -0.21 15.54 18.36
C GLN A 48 0.93 14.92 17.58
N GLU A 49 1.87 15.75 17.12
CA GLU A 49 3.18 15.24 16.75
C GLU A 49 3.64 14.37 17.93
N PRO A 50 4.02 13.11 17.67
CA PRO A 50 4.45 12.22 18.74
C PRO A 50 5.62 12.89 19.48
N PRO A 51 5.60 12.93 20.80
CA PRO A 51 6.67 13.59 21.56
C PRO A 51 8.03 12.99 21.15
N ILE A 52 9.04 13.82 20.99
CA ILE A 52 10.41 13.46 20.53
C ILE A 52 10.99 12.26 21.28
N GLN A 53 10.60 12.09 22.53
CA GLN A 53 10.97 10.92 23.37
C GLN A 53 10.43 9.59 22.80
N ASN A 54 9.33 9.59 22.07
CA ASN A 54 8.74 8.38 21.49
C ASN A 54 9.55 7.90 20.27
N ILE A 55 10.06 8.83 19.46
CA ILE A 55 10.83 8.52 18.25
C ILE A 55 12.18 7.85 18.61
N SER A 56 12.85 8.31 19.63
CA SER A 56 14.11 7.71 20.07
C SER A 56 13.92 6.29 20.61
N GLN A 57 12.81 6.04 21.30
CA GLN A 57 12.46 4.72 21.80
C GLN A 57 12.09 3.77 20.66
N GLU A 58 11.23 4.20 19.72
CA GLU A 58 10.85 3.43 18.53
C GLU A 58 12.08 3.06 17.69
N PHE A 59 13.01 3.99 17.51
CA PHE A 59 14.29 3.73 16.83
C PHE A 59 15.11 2.65 17.53
N SER A 60 15.29 2.75 18.84
CA SER A 60 16.04 1.76 19.64
C SER A 60 15.39 0.37 19.59
N LEU A 61 14.07 0.31 19.68
CA LEU A 61 13.31 -0.93 19.54
C LEU A 61 13.45 -1.50 18.11
N GLY A 62 13.41 -0.64 17.10
CA GLY A 62 13.62 -1.02 15.71
C GLY A 62 15.02 -1.58 15.46
N GLU A 63 16.06 -0.96 16.02
CA GLU A 63 17.42 -1.47 15.93
C GLU A 63 17.55 -2.85 16.58
N LYS A 64 16.88 -3.08 17.73
CA LYS A 64 16.82 -4.39 18.37
C LYS A 64 16.21 -5.45 17.45
N GLN A 65 15.10 -5.13 16.76
CA GLN A 65 14.49 -6.03 15.79
C GLN A 65 15.39 -6.28 14.58
N ALA A 66 16.11 -5.26 14.12
CA ALA A 66 17.04 -5.35 12.98
C ALA A 66 18.20 -6.32 13.20
N LYS A 67 18.52 -6.67 14.46
CA LYS A 67 19.51 -7.73 14.77
C LYS A 67 19.15 -9.05 14.11
N LYS A 68 17.86 -9.37 13.98
CA LYS A 68 17.38 -10.58 13.30
C LYS A 68 17.71 -10.57 11.80
N CYS A 69 17.79 -9.38 11.20
CA CYS A 69 18.10 -9.21 9.77
C CYS A 69 19.60 -9.27 9.51
N LYS A 70 20.43 -8.80 10.46
CA LYS A 70 21.91 -8.71 10.33
C LYS A 70 22.58 -10.07 10.07
N ALA A 71 21.96 -11.16 10.48
CA ALA A 71 22.47 -12.51 10.23
C ALA A 71 22.62 -12.79 8.72
N CYS A 72 21.64 -12.35 7.93
CA CYS A 72 21.56 -12.65 6.50
C CYS A 72 21.79 -11.44 5.59
N HIS A 73 21.61 -10.21 6.09
CA HIS A 73 21.66 -8.98 5.30
C HIS A 73 22.72 -8.01 5.79
N SER A 74 23.33 -7.22 4.90
CA SER A 74 24.07 -6.03 5.27
C SER A 74 23.09 -4.88 5.51
N LEU A 75 23.28 -4.17 6.63
CA LEU A 75 22.57 -2.93 6.97
C LEU A 75 23.47 -1.70 6.76
N LYS A 76 24.67 -1.89 6.22
CA LYS A 76 25.66 -0.83 6.03
C LYS A 76 25.55 -0.24 4.63
N LYS A 77 26.06 0.98 4.48
CA LYS A 77 26.19 1.67 3.20
C LYS A 77 27.04 0.93 2.17
N ASP A 78 27.91 0.01 2.62
CA ASP A 78 28.74 -0.84 1.75
C ASP A 78 27.93 -1.72 0.79
N LYS A 79 26.61 -1.87 1.05
CA LYS A 79 25.68 -2.65 0.23
C LYS A 79 26.14 -4.07 -0.06
N LYS A 80 26.97 -4.65 0.83
CA LYS A 80 27.54 -5.99 0.63
C LYS A 80 26.43 -7.05 0.58
N ILE A 81 26.46 -7.90 -0.44
CA ILE A 81 25.60 -9.08 -0.55
C ILE A 81 26.12 -10.13 0.45
N LYS A 82 25.23 -10.66 1.28
CA LYS A 82 25.46 -11.80 2.18
C LYS A 82 24.62 -13.00 1.74
N ILE A 83 23.99 -13.69 2.66
CA ILE A 83 22.97 -14.73 2.36
C ILE A 83 21.76 -14.09 1.67
N GLY A 84 21.39 -12.88 2.08
CA GLY A 84 20.38 -12.04 1.48
C GLY A 84 20.95 -10.77 0.86
N PRO A 85 20.14 -10.00 0.11
CA PRO A 85 20.53 -8.73 -0.47
C PRO A 85 20.70 -7.65 0.61
N PRO A 86 21.46 -6.57 0.34
CA PRO A 86 21.61 -5.47 1.28
C PRO A 86 20.29 -4.74 1.54
N LEU A 87 20.10 -4.28 2.79
CA LEU A 87 18.90 -3.52 3.20
C LEU A 87 19.14 -2.01 3.27
N TRP A 88 20.36 -1.52 3.01
CA TRP A 88 20.61 -0.08 2.93
C TRP A 88 19.71 0.56 1.87
N SER A 89 19.01 1.64 2.24
CA SER A 89 18.01 2.31 1.40
C SER A 89 16.94 1.36 0.84
N ILE A 90 16.45 0.40 1.65
CA ILE A 90 15.44 -0.56 1.19
C ILE A 90 14.05 0.04 1.12
N VAL A 91 13.71 0.98 2.03
CA VAL A 91 12.41 1.65 2.02
C VAL A 91 12.32 2.55 0.80
N GLY A 92 11.25 2.43 0.02
CA GLY A 92 11.07 3.11 -1.27
C GLY A 92 11.81 2.49 -2.45
N ALA A 93 12.65 1.48 -2.23
CA ALA A 93 13.43 0.87 -3.30
C ALA A 93 12.60 -0.08 -4.16
N LYS A 94 12.97 -0.20 -5.45
CA LYS A 94 12.40 -1.20 -6.36
C LYS A 94 12.61 -2.61 -5.80
N LYS A 95 11.60 -3.47 -5.91
CA LYS A 95 11.71 -4.89 -5.58
C LYS A 95 12.77 -5.55 -6.44
N ALA A 96 13.46 -6.56 -5.91
CA ALA A 96 14.55 -7.29 -6.59
C ALA A 96 15.66 -6.40 -7.18
N ARG A 97 15.97 -5.22 -6.61
CA ARG A 97 16.90 -4.20 -7.14
C ARG A 97 18.39 -4.59 -7.18
N THR A 98 18.79 -5.62 -6.44
CA THR A 98 20.23 -5.98 -6.35
C THR A 98 20.61 -6.87 -7.51
N THR A 99 21.42 -6.35 -8.43
CA THR A 99 21.72 -6.98 -9.72
C THR A 99 22.38 -8.36 -9.60
N ASN A 100 23.36 -8.54 -8.76
CA ASN A 100 24.11 -9.80 -8.64
C ASN A 100 23.55 -10.75 -7.58
N PHE A 101 22.27 -10.59 -7.18
CA PHE A 101 21.59 -11.45 -6.22
C PHE A 101 20.54 -12.32 -6.91
N LYS A 102 20.57 -13.63 -6.66
CA LYS A 102 19.61 -14.61 -7.23
C LYS A 102 18.32 -14.64 -6.39
N TYR A 103 17.39 -13.76 -6.69
CA TYR A 103 16.05 -13.78 -6.09
C TYR A 103 15.25 -15.03 -6.45
N SER A 104 14.14 -15.29 -5.75
CA SER A 104 13.13 -16.22 -6.24
C SER A 104 12.47 -15.65 -7.50
N GLU A 105 12.06 -16.50 -8.42
CA GLU A 105 11.39 -16.10 -9.66
C GLU A 105 10.20 -15.19 -9.38
N LYS A 106 9.36 -15.55 -8.39
CA LYS A 106 8.21 -14.74 -8.03
C LYS A 106 8.56 -13.33 -7.55
N LEU A 107 9.65 -13.17 -6.75
CA LEU A 107 10.09 -11.85 -6.32
C LEU A 107 10.75 -11.07 -7.46
N GLN A 108 11.47 -11.75 -8.35
CA GLN A 108 12.13 -11.12 -9.49
C GLN A 108 11.13 -10.52 -10.49
N ASN A 109 9.98 -11.18 -10.66
CA ASN A 109 8.90 -10.78 -11.56
C ASN A 109 7.83 -9.91 -10.86
N LEU A 110 8.03 -9.58 -9.59
CA LEU A 110 7.11 -8.76 -8.83
C LEU A 110 7.47 -7.27 -8.98
N ASP A 111 6.64 -6.53 -9.70
CA ASP A 111 6.80 -5.09 -9.86
C ASP A 111 6.54 -4.29 -8.59
N GLY A 112 6.93 -3.01 -8.63
CA GLY A 112 6.69 -2.04 -7.59
C GLY A 112 7.88 -1.82 -6.66
N ILE A 113 7.62 -1.07 -5.59
CA ILE A 113 8.61 -0.65 -4.60
C ILE A 113 8.34 -1.30 -3.24
N TRP A 114 9.34 -1.31 -2.39
CA TRP A 114 9.21 -1.65 -0.99
C TRP A 114 8.77 -0.43 -0.17
N ASN A 115 7.49 -0.06 -0.24
CA ASN A 115 6.93 0.91 0.71
C ASN A 115 6.76 0.28 2.10
N GLU A 116 6.37 1.08 3.08
CA GLU A 116 6.25 0.64 4.48
C GLU A 116 5.22 -0.48 4.64
N GLU A 117 4.09 -0.38 3.95
CA GLU A 117 3.01 -1.37 3.99
C GLU A 117 3.45 -2.71 3.38
N GLU A 118 4.09 -2.67 2.20
CA GLU A 118 4.62 -3.84 1.51
C GLU A 118 5.69 -4.55 2.34
N LEU A 119 6.61 -3.78 2.94
CA LEU A 119 7.62 -4.31 3.85
C LEU A 119 6.98 -4.95 5.07
N SER A 120 5.98 -4.30 5.67
CA SER A 120 5.27 -4.85 6.83
C SER A 120 4.61 -6.19 6.51
N LYS A 121 3.89 -6.28 5.38
CA LYS A 121 3.26 -7.52 4.91
C LYS A 121 4.30 -8.63 4.68
N PHE A 122 5.37 -8.30 3.97
CA PHE A 122 6.44 -9.26 3.67
C PHE A 122 7.16 -9.72 4.94
N ILE A 123 7.54 -8.82 5.83
CA ILE A 123 8.24 -9.16 7.09
C ILE A 123 7.32 -9.94 8.04
N LYS A 124 6.02 -9.72 8.02
CA LYS A 124 5.05 -10.49 8.83
C LYS A 124 5.07 -11.98 8.53
N ALA A 125 5.10 -12.34 7.25
CA ALA A 125 5.05 -13.71 6.79
C ALA A 125 5.62 -13.84 5.37
N PRO A 126 6.97 -13.88 5.19
CA PRO A 126 7.60 -13.81 3.88
C PRO A 126 7.08 -14.83 2.88
N ASN A 127 6.94 -16.09 3.30
CA ASN A 127 6.50 -17.18 2.41
C ASN A 127 5.00 -17.15 2.09
N GLN A 128 4.19 -16.50 2.93
CA GLN A 128 2.77 -16.29 2.63
C GLN A 128 2.58 -15.13 1.65
N TYR A 129 3.34 -14.05 1.85
CA TYR A 129 3.27 -12.87 1.00
C TYR A 129 3.89 -13.10 -0.39
N ILE A 130 5.06 -13.74 -0.44
CA ILE A 130 5.73 -14.16 -1.68
C ILE A 130 5.99 -15.67 -1.59
N PRO A 131 5.06 -16.52 -2.06
CA PRO A 131 5.24 -17.97 -2.05
C PRO A 131 6.52 -18.40 -2.78
N LYS A 132 7.23 -19.37 -2.22
CA LYS A 132 8.52 -19.85 -2.71
C LYS A 132 9.65 -18.80 -2.65
N THR A 133 9.52 -17.76 -1.79
CA THR A 133 10.65 -16.88 -1.51
C THR A 133 11.83 -17.68 -0.96
N LYS A 134 13.05 -17.27 -1.33
CA LYS A 134 14.28 -17.85 -0.78
C LYS A 134 14.60 -17.37 0.64
N MET A 135 13.83 -16.41 1.17
CA MET A 135 14.00 -15.88 2.52
C MET A 135 13.39 -16.83 3.55
N LEU A 136 14.22 -17.56 4.26
CA LEU A 136 13.81 -18.57 5.27
C LEU A 136 13.48 -17.95 6.64
N PHE A 137 12.92 -16.76 6.66
CA PHE A 137 12.57 -16.06 7.88
C PHE A 137 11.13 -16.36 8.31
N LYS A 138 10.93 -16.71 9.59
CA LYS A 138 9.59 -17.02 10.13
C LYS A 138 8.66 -15.81 10.23
N GLY A 139 9.21 -14.62 10.12
CA GLY A 139 8.50 -13.35 10.20
C GLY A 139 8.41 -12.79 11.62
N ILE A 140 8.03 -11.51 11.69
CA ILE A 140 7.72 -10.77 12.91
C ILE A 140 6.20 -10.60 12.96
N LYS A 141 5.52 -11.27 13.91
CA LYS A 141 4.05 -11.30 13.97
C LYS A 141 3.46 -10.07 14.68
N ASN A 142 4.19 -9.50 15.63
CA ASN A 142 3.78 -8.31 16.37
C ASN A 142 3.82 -7.08 15.45
N ASP A 143 2.76 -6.32 15.38
CA ASP A 143 2.61 -5.18 14.47
C ASP A 143 3.52 -4.01 14.89
N GLU A 144 3.63 -3.75 16.18
CA GLU A 144 4.46 -2.69 16.73
C GLU A 144 5.96 -2.98 16.49
N ASP A 145 6.40 -4.22 16.69
CA ASP A 145 7.77 -4.64 16.38
C ASP A 145 8.13 -4.41 14.90
N ARG A 146 7.16 -4.65 13.99
CA ARG A 146 7.38 -4.39 12.55
C ARG A 146 7.41 -2.90 12.24
N LYS A 147 6.52 -2.12 12.86
CA LYS A 147 6.51 -0.66 12.72
C LYS A 147 7.87 -0.09 13.16
N ASN A 148 8.34 -0.44 14.35
CA ASN A 148 9.62 0.00 14.87
C ASN A 148 10.79 -0.41 13.97
N LEU A 149 10.79 -1.64 13.45
CA LEU A 149 11.80 -2.08 12.50
C LEU A 149 11.79 -1.23 11.23
N ILE A 150 10.62 -0.91 10.68
CA ILE A 150 10.51 -0.10 9.46
C ILE A 150 10.98 1.33 9.72
N ILE A 151 10.65 1.92 10.86
CA ILE A 151 11.18 3.23 11.29
C ILE A 151 12.71 3.20 11.29
N PHE A 152 13.32 2.19 11.87
CA PHE A 152 14.77 2.01 11.85
C PHE A 152 15.30 1.85 10.41
N LEU A 153 14.68 1.02 9.57
CA LEU A 153 15.12 0.81 8.19
C LEU A 153 15.04 2.09 7.33
N LYS A 154 14.11 3.01 7.63
CA LYS A 154 14.01 4.32 6.97
C LYS A 154 15.24 5.20 7.24
N THR A 155 15.92 5.03 8.37
CA THR A 155 17.15 5.78 8.67
C THR A 155 18.37 5.24 7.92
N LEU A 156 18.30 4.03 7.37
CA LEU A 156 19.39 3.43 6.60
C LEU A 156 19.40 3.98 5.16
N THR A 157 19.67 5.27 5.01
CA THR A 157 19.69 5.95 3.72
C THR A 157 20.86 6.93 3.65
N ASP A 158 21.27 7.30 2.44
CA ASP A 158 22.30 8.31 2.21
C ASP A 158 21.83 9.73 2.58
N GLU A 159 20.52 9.96 2.73
CA GLU A 159 19.94 11.25 3.06
C GLU A 159 19.85 11.54 4.58
N SER A 160 19.98 10.51 5.43
CA SER A 160 19.87 10.65 6.90
C SER A 160 20.98 11.50 7.53
N ASN A 161 22.02 11.89 6.78
CA ASN A 161 23.15 12.72 7.23
C ASN A 161 23.08 14.16 6.72
N LYS A 162 21.93 14.64 6.25
CA LYS A 162 21.76 16.03 5.74
C LYS A 162 21.13 16.99 6.75
N ASN A 163 21.14 16.66 8.05
CA ASN A 163 20.75 17.59 9.11
C ASN A 163 21.94 17.91 9.99
#